data_d14c90bd164264fb07a20f20a1fd64ad
#
_entry.id   d14c90bd164264fb07a20f20a1fd64ad
#
_cell.length_a   1.000
_cell.length_b   1.000
_cell.length_c   1.000
_cell.angle_alpha   90.00
_cell.angle_beta   90.00
_cell.angle_gamma   90.00
#
_symmetry.space_group_name_H-M   'P 1'
#
loop_
_entity.id
_entity.type
_entity.pdbx_description
1 polymer ?
#
loop_
_entity_poly.entity_id
_entity_poly.type
_entity_poly.pdbx_seq_one_letter_code
_entity_poly.pdbx_strand_id
1 'polypeptide(L)'
;LNNYSAVLKITYGNTSFLFMGDAEKEAEDEIKADVSADIIKIGHHGSSSSSGESFIKRVNPKFAVISCGLNNSYGHPHEETISLLNSLGVVVLRTDELGTIVAESGGEAVLVNKSSYPIKENAPPSDFESTAPNTTDAPSVAKQNEPVQKADGNTTVYVTSKGKKYHSDGCSSLKKSKIPITLSEARLEYSPCSKCHPPK
;
A
#
# COMPACT_ATOMS: atom_id res chain seq x y z
N LEU A 1 12.72 -25.89 -11.55
CA LEU A 1 13.31 -25.65 -10.20
C LEU A 1 12.44 -24.71 -9.38
N ASN A 2 11.86 -23.67 -9.98
CA ASN A 2 11.09 -22.61 -9.29
C ASN A 2 9.90 -23.18 -8.48
N ASN A 3 9.20 -24.18 -8.98
CA ASN A 3 8.06 -24.84 -8.32
C ASN A 3 8.45 -25.67 -7.08
N TYR A 4 9.75 -25.77 -6.75
CA TYR A 4 10.24 -26.30 -5.48
C TYR A 4 10.54 -25.22 -4.44
N SER A 5 10.13 -23.96 -4.71
CA SER A 5 10.28 -22.85 -3.77
C SER A 5 9.52 -23.12 -2.48
N ALA A 6 10.13 -22.78 -1.35
CA ALA A 6 9.42 -22.76 -0.07
C ALA A 6 8.43 -21.59 -0.05
N VAL A 7 7.15 -21.90 0.12
CA VAL A 7 6.11 -20.90 0.33
C VAL A 7 5.86 -20.79 1.83
N LEU A 8 5.99 -19.57 2.37
CA LEU A 8 5.88 -19.31 3.80
C LEU A 8 4.77 -18.31 4.09
N LYS A 9 3.82 -18.71 4.95
CA LYS A 9 2.85 -17.80 5.55
C LYS A 9 3.22 -17.52 7.00
N ILE A 10 3.31 -16.24 7.36
CA ILE A 10 3.54 -15.79 8.74
C ILE A 10 2.28 -15.07 9.20
N THR A 11 1.76 -15.45 10.36
CA THR A 11 0.61 -14.81 10.99
C THR A 11 1.02 -14.27 12.37
N TYR A 12 0.65 -13.01 12.63
CA TYR A 12 0.83 -12.39 13.94
C TYR A 12 -0.43 -11.59 14.31
N GLY A 13 -1.13 -12.04 15.34
CA GLY A 13 -2.45 -11.50 15.68
C GLY A 13 -3.42 -11.63 14.50
N ASN A 14 -3.97 -10.51 14.06
CA ASN A 14 -4.91 -10.42 12.94
C ASN A 14 -4.22 -10.12 11.59
N THR A 15 -2.89 -10.09 11.56
CA THR A 15 -2.13 -9.77 10.34
C THR A 15 -1.39 -10.97 9.79
N SER A 16 -1.17 -10.98 8.48
CA SER A 16 -0.53 -12.10 7.79
C SER A 16 0.30 -11.66 6.59
N PHE A 17 1.39 -12.39 6.39
CA PHE A 17 2.35 -12.19 5.31
C PHE A 17 2.54 -13.50 4.56
N LEU A 18 2.53 -13.45 3.24
CA LEU A 18 2.78 -14.60 2.37
C LEU A 18 4.01 -14.36 1.50
N PHE A 19 4.97 -15.27 1.56
CA PHE A 19 6.20 -15.23 0.76
C PHE A 19 6.21 -16.39 -0.22
N MET A 20 6.25 -16.09 -1.52
CA MET A 20 6.10 -17.08 -2.58
C MET A 20 7.41 -17.66 -3.10
N GLY A 21 8.57 -17.09 -2.72
CA GLY A 21 9.82 -17.45 -3.39
C GLY A 21 9.70 -17.19 -4.88
N ASP A 22 10.09 -18.17 -5.69
CA ASP A 22 9.95 -18.15 -7.16
C ASP A 22 8.89 -19.16 -7.65
N ALA A 23 7.96 -19.57 -6.76
CA ALA A 23 6.85 -20.46 -7.12
C ALA A 23 6.04 -19.87 -8.29
N GLU A 24 5.75 -20.74 -9.25
CA GLU A 24 5.00 -20.42 -10.45
C GLU A 24 3.55 -20.95 -10.35
N LYS A 25 2.73 -20.70 -11.35
CA LYS A 25 1.29 -20.99 -11.34
C LYS A 25 0.96 -22.46 -11.03
N GLU A 26 1.76 -23.39 -11.52
CA GLU A 26 1.58 -24.82 -11.24
C GLU A 26 1.70 -25.10 -9.74
N ALA A 27 2.70 -24.53 -9.06
CA ALA A 27 2.85 -24.66 -7.62
C ALA A 27 1.74 -23.94 -6.86
N GLU A 28 1.31 -22.77 -7.32
CA GLU A 28 0.18 -22.03 -6.75
C GLU A 28 -1.11 -22.85 -6.76
N ASP A 29 -1.38 -23.58 -7.84
CA ASP A 29 -2.56 -24.44 -8.00
C ASP A 29 -2.52 -25.69 -7.08
N GLU A 30 -1.32 -26.16 -6.75
CA GLU A 30 -1.12 -27.30 -5.84
C GLU A 30 -1.31 -26.93 -4.37
N ILE A 31 -1.18 -25.66 -3.98
CA ILE A 31 -1.34 -25.21 -2.59
C ILE A 31 -2.82 -25.32 -2.17
N LYS A 32 -3.13 -26.26 -1.26
CA LYS A 32 -4.47 -26.46 -0.70
C LYS A 32 -4.67 -25.78 0.66
N ALA A 33 -3.58 -25.31 1.27
CA ALA A 33 -3.64 -24.57 2.54
C ALA A 33 -4.29 -23.20 2.36
N ASP A 34 -4.68 -22.57 3.48
CA ASP A 34 -5.12 -21.19 3.50
C ASP A 34 -3.94 -20.24 3.19
N VAL A 35 -4.06 -19.53 2.09
CA VAL A 35 -3.06 -18.58 1.59
C VAL A 35 -3.48 -17.11 1.79
N SER A 36 -4.63 -16.84 2.42
CA SER A 36 -5.09 -15.47 2.67
C SER A 36 -4.02 -14.66 3.41
N ALA A 37 -3.73 -13.45 2.96
CA ALA A 37 -2.68 -12.64 3.58
C ALA A 37 -2.89 -11.14 3.30
N ASP A 38 -2.53 -10.29 4.27
CA ASP A 38 -2.58 -8.84 4.11
C ASP A 38 -1.49 -8.34 3.15
N ILE A 39 -0.31 -8.96 3.21
CA ILE A 39 0.81 -8.68 2.32
C ILE A 39 1.27 -9.96 1.63
N ILE A 40 1.48 -9.88 0.33
CA ILE A 40 2.15 -10.92 -0.44
C ILE A 40 3.48 -10.40 -1.00
N LYS A 41 4.58 -11.15 -0.80
CA LYS A 41 5.77 -11.05 -1.64
C LYS A 41 5.50 -11.85 -2.91
N ILE A 42 5.31 -11.15 -4.02
CA ILE A 42 4.99 -11.72 -5.32
C ILE A 42 6.04 -12.76 -5.74
N GLY A 43 5.57 -13.87 -6.31
CA GLY A 43 6.40 -14.95 -6.79
C GLY A 43 7.29 -14.51 -7.96
N HIS A 44 8.44 -15.13 -8.08
CA HIS A 44 9.37 -15.03 -9.20
C HIS A 44 9.60 -13.59 -9.70
N HIS A 45 9.81 -12.66 -8.75
CA HIS A 45 10.08 -11.24 -8.99
C HIS A 45 9.05 -10.50 -9.86
N GLY A 46 7.83 -11.02 -9.94
CA GLY A 46 6.77 -10.48 -10.79
C GLY A 46 6.80 -11.00 -12.22
N SER A 47 7.39 -12.18 -12.45
CA SER A 47 7.27 -12.90 -13.71
C SER A 47 5.81 -13.21 -14.05
N SER A 48 5.44 -13.16 -15.32
CA SER A 48 4.11 -13.58 -15.80
C SER A 48 3.86 -15.09 -15.67
N SER A 49 4.89 -15.90 -15.38
CA SER A 49 4.75 -17.31 -15.05
C SER A 49 4.21 -17.59 -13.67
N SER A 50 4.18 -16.57 -12.79
CA SER A 50 3.69 -16.63 -11.40
C SER A 50 2.47 -15.73 -11.19
N SER A 51 1.94 -15.74 -9.98
CA SER A 51 0.89 -14.83 -9.52
C SER A 51 -0.37 -14.89 -10.37
N GLY A 52 -0.89 -16.10 -10.57
CA GLY A 52 -2.12 -16.36 -11.32
C GLY A 52 -3.33 -15.64 -10.71
N GLU A 53 -4.28 -15.20 -11.54
CA GLU A 53 -5.45 -14.43 -11.10
C GLU A 53 -6.26 -15.17 -10.02
N SER A 54 -6.50 -16.46 -10.21
CA SER A 54 -7.19 -17.31 -9.24
C SER A 54 -6.47 -17.37 -7.91
N PHE A 55 -5.14 -17.43 -7.95
CA PHE A 55 -4.30 -17.47 -6.76
C PHE A 55 -4.32 -16.12 -6.02
N ILE A 56 -4.11 -15.00 -6.71
CA ILE A 56 -4.15 -13.67 -6.09
C ILE A 56 -5.52 -13.38 -5.48
N LYS A 57 -6.63 -13.82 -6.11
CA LYS A 57 -7.96 -13.73 -5.52
C LYS A 57 -8.13 -14.57 -4.25
N ARG A 58 -7.49 -15.74 -4.15
CA ARG A 58 -7.46 -16.56 -2.92
C ARG A 58 -6.64 -15.90 -1.81
N VAL A 59 -5.52 -15.27 -2.17
CA VAL A 59 -4.69 -14.53 -1.20
C VAL A 59 -5.40 -13.27 -0.72
N ASN A 60 -6.09 -12.58 -1.62
CA ASN A 60 -6.82 -11.32 -1.38
C ASN A 60 -5.97 -10.27 -0.63
N PRO A 61 -4.76 -9.96 -1.09
CA PRO A 61 -3.84 -9.11 -0.36
C PRO A 61 -4.20 -7.64 -0.49
N LYS A 62 -3.89 -6.85 0.54
CA LYS A 62 -3.93 -5.38 0.48
C LYS A 62 -2.70 -4.83 -0.25
N PHE A 63 -1.55 -5.46 -0.01
CA PHE A 63 -0.27 -5.03 -0.56
C PHE A 63 0.44 -6.19 -1.26
N ALA A 64 1.00 -5.90 -2.42
CA ALA A 64 1.88 -6.80 -3.16
C ALA A 64 3.29 -6.20 -3.23
N VAL A 65 4.26 -6.87 -2.63
CA VAL A 65 5.67 -6.45 -2.69
C VAL A 65 6.36 -7.22 -3.81
N ILE A 66 6.96 -6.50 -4.73
CA ILE A 66 7.77 -7.05 -5.81
C ILE A 66 9.24 -6.69 -5.56
N SER A 67 10.06 -7.70 -5.31
CA SER A 67 11.51 -7.54 -5.16
C SER A 67 12.17 -7.74 -6.51
N CYS A 68 12.57 -6.67 -7.15
CA CYS A 68 13.24 -6.68 -8.46
C CYS A 68 14.32 -5.60 -8.53
N GLY A 69 15.32 -5.78 -9.38
CA GLY A 69 16.37 -4.81 -9.60
C GLY A 69 15.99 -3.79 -10.68
N LEU A 70 16.45 -2.56 -10.52
CA LEU A 70 16.31 -1.55 -11.56
C LEU A 70 17.05 -2.02 -12.85
N ASN A 71 16.36 -1.93 -13.99
CA ASN A 71 16.91 -2.34 -15.31
C ASN A 71 17.41 -3.79 -15.34
N ASN A 72 16.76 -4.71 -14.61
CA ASN A 72 17.14 -6.11 -14.62
C ASN A 72 16.95 -6.73 -16.02
N SER A 73 17.85 -7.65 -16.38
CA SER A 73 17.88 -8.27 -17.72
C SER A 73 16.70 -9.21 -18.01
N TYR A 74 15.93 -9.58 -16.99
CA TYR A 74 14.76 -10.46 -17.12
C TYR A 74 13.49 -9.69 -17.51
N GLY A 75 13.52 -8.35 -17.45
CA GLY A 75 12.35 -7.51 -17.71
C GLY A 75 11.28 -7.57 -16.59
N HIS A 76 11.66 -8.05 -15.41
CA HIS A 76 10.75 -8.14 -14.26
C HIS A 76 10.58 -6.78 -13.55
N PRO A 77 9.38 -6.48 -13.04
CA PRO A 77 8.15 -7.27 -13.18
C PRO A 77 7.54 -7.13 -14.57
N HIS A 78 6.89 -8.19 -15.06
CA HIS A 78 6.17 -8.13 -16.32
C HIS A 78 4.89 -7.27 -16.19
N GLU A 79 4.55 -6.60 -17.27
CA GLU A 79 3.37 -5.69 -17.31
C GLU A 79 2.07 -6.41 -17.02
N GLU A 80 1.94 -7.67 -17.43
CA GLU A 80 0.76 -8.50 -17.18
C GLU A 80 0.53 -8.69 -15.68
N THR A 81 1.61 -8.91 -14.91
CA THR A 81 1.54 -9.07 -13.44
C THR A 81 1.11 -7.78 -12.78
N ILE A 82 1.69 -6.64 -13.19
CA ILE A 82 1.31 -5.32 -12.67
C ILE A 82 -0.15 -5.00 -12.98
N SER A 83 -0.56 -5.19 -14.24
CA SER A 83 -1.92 -4.93 -14.71
C SER A 83 -2.96 -5.77 -13.94
N LEU A 84 -2.65 -7.05 -13.70
CA LEU A 84 -3.50 -7.93 -12.91
C LEU A 84 -3.67 -7.43 -11.49
N LEU A 85 -2.57 -7.15 -10.78
CA LEU A 85 -2.60 -6.68 -9.40
C LEU A 85 -3.40 -5.36 -9.28
N ASN A 86 -3.17 -4.43 -10.19
CA ASN A 86 -3.90 -3.16 -10.23
C ASN A 86 -5.40 -3.37 -10.50
N SER A 87 -5.76 -4.29 -11.40
CA SER A 87 -7.16 -4.60 -11.71
C SER A 87 -7.92 -5.20 -10.52
N LEU A 88 -7.21 -5.87 -9.63
CA LEU A 88 -7.72 -6.44 -8.38
C LEU A 88 -7.69 -5.45 -7.21
N GLY A 89 -7.25 -4.21 -7.44
CA GLY A 89 -7.19 -3.15 -6.41
C GLY A 89 -6.07 -3.34 -5.38
N VAL A 90 -5.08 -4.17 -5.69
CA VAL A 90 -3.92 -4.42 -4.81
C VAL A 90 -2.93 -3.27 -4.93
N VAL A 91 -2.44 -2.76 -3.81
CA VAL A 91 -1.38 -1.74 -3.80
C VAL A 91 -0.04 -2.41 -4.10
N VAL A 92 0.56 -2.05 -5.23
CA VAL A 92 1.84 -2.63 -5.66
C VAL A 92 3.00 -1.78 -5.18
N LEU A 93 3.97 -2.43 -4.54
CA LEU A 93 5.19 -1.82 -4.01
C LEU A 93 6.40 -2.53 -4.63
N ARG A 94 7.24 -1.77 -5.33
CA ARG A 94 8.39 -2.31 -6.09
C ARG A 94 9.71 -1.80 -5.53
N THR A 95 10.69 -2.70 -5.36
CA THR A 95 12.01 -2.30 -4.83
C THR A 95 12.85 -1.52 -5.82
N ASP A 96 12.63 -1.67 -7.13
CA ASP A 96 13.29 -0.88 -8.17
C ASP A 96 12.81 0.58 -8.23
N GLU A 97 11.62 0.87 -7.72
CA GLU A 97 11.05 2.23 -7.65
C GLU A 97 11.24 2.87 -6.27
N LEU A 98 11.05 2.10 -5.20
CA LEU A 98 10.97 2.59 -3.82
C LEU A 98 12.24 2.30 -3.00
N GLY A 99 13.16 1.50 -3.53
CA GLY A 99 14.30 1.01 -2.77
C GLY A 99 13.90 -0.02 -1.73
N THR A 100 14.35 0.13 -0.49
CA THR A 100 14.02 -0.80 0.59
C THR A 100 12.57 -0.62 1.04
N ILE A 101 11.82 -1.71 1.01
CA ILE A 101 10.44 -1.76 1.50
C ILE A 101 10.45 -2.44 2.88
N VAL A 102 9.95 -1.74 3.88
CA VAL A 102 9.82 -2.24 5.25
C VAL A 102 8.34 -2.37 5.58
N ALA A 103 7.91 -3.57 5.96
CA ALA A 103 6.57 -3.83 6.46
C ALA A 103 6.66 -4.28 7.92
N GLU A 104 5.90 -3.63 8.78
CA GLU A 104 5.87 -3.87 10.23
C GLU A 104 4.45 -4.26 10.65
N SER A 105 4.34 -5.16 11.61
CA SER A 105 3.05 -5.52 12.22
C SER A 105 3.10 -5.45 13.73
N GLY A 106 2.09 -4.82 14.31
CA GLY A 106 1.77 -4.88 15.74
C GLY A 106 0.73 -5.95 16.10
N GLY A 107 0.34 -6.81 15.15
CA GLY A 107 -0.68 -7.83 15.32
C GLY A 107 -2.11 -7.39 14.98
N GLU A 108 -2.41 -6.11 14.86
CA GLU A 108 -3.74 -5.59 14.50
C GLU A 108 -3.77 -4.93 13.12
N ALA A 109 -2.67 -4.31 12.73
CA ALA A 109 -2.54 -3.64 11.44
C ALA A 109 -1.12 -3.81 10.90
N VAL A 110 -0.98 -3.69 9.58
CA VAL A 110 0.30 -3.66 8.89
C VAL A 110 0.62 -2.23 8.49
N LEU A 111 1.85 -1.79 8.78
CA LEU A 111 2.43 -0.53 8.34
C LEU A 111 3.48 -0.82 7.29
N VAL A 112 3.48 -0.07 6.19
CA VAL A 112 4.50 -0.22 5.14
C VAL A 112 5.25 1.09 4.97
N ASN A 113 6.60 1.03 4.96
CA ASN A 113 7.51 2.17 4.84
C ASN A 113 7.22 3.29 5.86
N LYS A 114 6.74 2.93 7.07
CA LYS A 114 6.30 3.87 8.13
C LYS A 114 5.25 4.90 7.69
N SER A 115 4.76 4.80 6.48
CA SER A 115 3.58 5.51 6.01
C SER A 115 2.38 4.66 6.34
N SER A 116 1.48 5.17 7.18
CA SER A 116 0.16 4.58 7.31
C SER A 116 -0.57 4.82 6.00
N TYR A 117 -0.55 3.82 5.11
CA TYR A 117 -1.46 3.84 3.98
C TYR A 117 -2.88 3.75 4.55
N PRO A 118 -3.75 4.75 4.31
CA PRO A 118 -5.13 4.61 4.68
C PRO A 118 -5.67 3.39 3.96
N ILE A 119 -6.15 2.42 4.73
CA ILE A 119 -6.88 1.27 4.20
C ILE A 119 -8.04 1.88 3.42
N LYS A 120 -8.00 1.83 2.09
CA LYS A 120 -9.24 1.97 1.33
C LYS A 120 -10.06 0.78 1.76
N GLU A 121 -11.13 1.04 2.52
CA GLU A 121 -12.17 0.06 2.72
C GLU A 121 -12.64 -0.37 1.33
N ASN A 122 -12.11 -1.48 0.84
CA ASN A 122 -12.75 -2.21 -0.23
C ASN A 122 -14.03 -2.73 0.43
N ALA A 123 -15.15 -2.12 0.09
CA ALA A 123 -16.45 -2.67 0.45
C ALA A 123 -16.46 -4.15 0.05
N PRO A 124 -16.74 -5.07 0.97
CA PRO A 124 -16.89 -6.47 0.60
C PRO A 124 -18.03 -6.57 -0.42
N PRO A 125 -17.97 -7.50 -1.38
CA PRO A 125 -19.13 -7.80 -2.18
C PRO A 125 -20.28 -8.09 -1.20
N SER A 126 -21.37 -7.37 -1.37
CA SER A 126 -22.59 -7.53 -0.61
C SER A 126 -23.10 -8.95 -0.77
N ASP A 127 -22.86 -9.84 0.20
CA ASP A 127 -23.60 -11.06 0.46
C ASP A 127 -22.92 -11.86 1.58
N PHE A 128 -22.94 -11.29 2.80
CA PHE A 128 -22.84 -12.08 4.02
C PHE A 128 -23.66 -11.38 5.10
N GLU A 129 -24.87 -11.86 5.29
CA GLU A 129 -25.74 -11.52 6.42
C GLU A 129 -25.07 -11.99 7.72
N SER A 130 -24.55 -11.05 8.53
CA SER A 130 -24.12 -11.32 9.88
C SER A 130 -25.22 -10.91 10.84
N THR A 131 -25.88 -11.89 11.40
CA THR A 131 -26.77 -11.72 12.57
C THR A 131 -25.93 -11.50 13.83
N ALA A 132 -25.92 -10.30 14.36
CA ALA A 132 -25.50 -10.01 15.73
C ALA A 132 -26.57 -9.23 16.47
N PRO A 133 -26.84 -9.50 17.76
CA PRO A 133 -27.97 -8.93 18.46
C PRO A 133 -27.75 -7.50 18.94
N ASN A 134 -28.79 -6.73 18.74
CA ASN A 134 -29.01 -5.37 19.21
C ASN A 134 -28.96 -5.28 20.75
N THR A 135 -28.23 -4.32 21.29
CA THR A 135 -28.59 -3.70 22.58
C THR A 135 -28.47 -2.19 22.48
N THR A 136 -29.59 -1.57 22.60
CA THR A 136 -29.88 -0.15 22.76
C THR A 136 -29.31 0.37 24.08
N ASP A 137 -28.74 1.58 24.10
CA ASP A 137 -29.25 2.73 24.86
C ASP A 137 -28.34 3.96 24.67
N ALA A 138 -28.97 5.05 24.21
CA ALA A 138 -28.42 6.39 24.24
C ALA A 138 -28.78 7.08 25.58
N PRO A 139 -28.11 8.19 26.00
CA PRO A 139 -28.72 9.45 25.63
C PRO A 139 -27.79 10.61 25.24
N SER A 140 -28.37 11.42 24.41
CA SER A 140 -28.06 12.76 23.95
C SER A 140 -27.68 13.78 25.03
N VAL A 141 -26.62 14.59 24.78
CA VAL A 141 -26.64 16.03 25.14
C VAL A 141 -25.83 16.82 24.11
N ALA A 142 -26.48 17.79 23.49
CA ALA A 142 -25.91 18.79 22.58
C ALA A 142 -25.17 19.89 23.34
N LYS A 143 -24.11 20.48 22.73
CA LYS A 143 -23.91 21.92 22.50
C LYS A 143 -22.57 22.24 21.84
N GLN A 144 -22.68 22.80 20.67
CA GLN A 144 -22.04 23.99 20.06
C GLN A 144 -20.62 24.39 20.53
N ASN A 145 -19.63 24.40 19.60
CA ASN A 145 -19.12 25.64 19.01
C ASN A 145 -17.88 25.36 18.12
N GLU A 146 -17.98 25.89 16.92
CA GLU A 146 -17.00 26.42 15.97
C GLU A 146 -15.78 25.59 15.48
N PRO A 147 -15.39 25.80 14.19
CA PRO A 147 -14.59 24.84 13.44
C PRO A 147 -13.10 25.05 13.64
N VAL A 148 -12.45 24.15 14.32
CA VAL A 148 -11.03 23.95 14.16
C VAL A 148 -10.85 23.13 12.87
N GLN A 149 -10.37 23.79 11.82
CA GLN A 149 -9.94 23.14 10.59
C GLN A 149 -8.89 22.06 10.93
N LYS A 150 -9.31 20.80 10.99
CA LYS A 150 -8.40 19.67 10.90
C LYS A 150 -7.79 19.69 9.50
N ALA A 151 -6.50 19.99 9.41
CA ALA A 151 -5.73 19.83 8.20
C ALA A 151 -5.65 18.31 7.91
N ASP A 152 -6.47 17.86 6.98
CA ASP A 152 -6.48 16.49 6.51
C ASP A 152 -5.12 16.17 5.90
N GLY A 153 -4.50 15.04 6.33
CA GLY A 153 -3.18 14.59 5.88
C GLY A 153 -3.07 14.30 4.38
N ASN A 154 -4.13 14.53 3.61
CA ASN A 154 -4.20 14.32 2.16
C ASN A 154 -4.04 15.64 1.36
N THR A 155 -3.60 16.72 1.97
CA THR A 155 -3.35 17.99 1.26
C THR A 155 -2.11 17.86 0.40
N THR A 156 -2.25 18.06 -0.93
CA THR A 156 -1.12 18.06 -1.87
C THR A 156 -0.32 19.34 -1.73
N VAL A 157 0.98 19.21 -1.55
CA VAL A 157 1.98 20.28 -1.60
C VAL A 157 3.05 19.92 -2.61
N TYR A 158 3.98 20.83 -2.89
CA TYR A 158 4.96 20.63 -3.95
C TYR A 158 6.37 20.88 -3.45
N VAL A 159 7.32 20.07 -3.92
CA VAL A 159 8.75 20.26 -3.69
C VAL A 159 9.50 20.45 -5.00
N THR A 160 10.74 20.87 -4.93
CA THR A 160 11.63 20.97 -6.09
C THR A 160 12.73 19.90 -5.99
N SER A 161 13.26 19.45 -7.12
CA SER A 161 14.25 18.36 -7.21
C SER A 161 15.52 18.56 -6.37
N LYS A 162 15.83 19.79 -5.99
CA LYS A 162 17.03 20.13 -5.19
C LYS A 162 16.71 21.02 -3.98
N GLY A 163 15.43 21.32 -3.74
CA GLY A 163 14.99 22.20 -2.66
C GLY A 163 14.82 21.46 -1.35
N LYS A 164 14.97 22.16 -0.23
CA LYS A 164 14.71 21.67 1.13
C LYS A 164 13.38 22.19 1.70
N LYS A 165 12.51 22.73 0.86
CA LYS A 165 11.24 23.33 1.28
C LYS A 165 10.08 22.80 0.45
N TYR A 166 8.91 22.64 1.12
CA TYR A 166 7.66 22.39 0.41
C TYR A 166 6.85 23.67 0.23
N HIS A 167 6.02 23.69 -0.79
CA HIS A 167 5.34 24.87 -1.32
C HIS A 167 3.88 24.60 -1.60
N SER A 168 3.04 25.63 -1.51
CA SER A 168 1.69 25.60 -2.10
C SER A 168 1.77 25.68 -3.63
N ASP A 169 0.73 25.24 -4.30
CA ASP A 169 0.60 25.43 -5.76
C ASP A 169 0.74 26.92 -6.15
N GLY A 170 1.30 27.17 -7.32
CA GLY A 170 1.53 28.53 -7.82
C GLY A 170 2.74 29.25 -7.20
N CYS A 171 3.48 28.64 -6.28
CA CYS A 171 4.68 29.27 -5.72
C CYS A 171 5.75 29.56 -6.80
N SER A 172 6.29 30.78 -6.80
CA SER A 172 7.32 31.19 -7.75
C SER A 172 8.59 30.34 -7.71
N SER A 173 8.86 29.66 -6.60
CA SER A 173 9.99 28.74 -6.45
C SER A 173 9.83 27.44 -7.24
N LEU A 174 8.62 27.12 -7.71
CA LEU A 174 8.31 25.89 -8.46
C LEU A 174 8.52 26.01 -9.97
N LYS A 175 9.00 27.16 -10.48
CA LYS A 175 9.12 27.44 -11.93
C LYS A 175 10.00 26.44 -12.70
N LYS A 176 11.00 25.83 -12.05
CA LYS A 176 11.96 24.92 -12.70
C LYS A 176 11.68 23.44 -12.41
N SER A 177 10.94 23.14 -11.36
CA SER A 177 10.63 21.77 -10.93
C SER A 177 9.43 21.84 -10.01
N LYS A 178 8.43 20.99 -10.24
CA LYS A 178 7.19 20.93 -9.45
C LYS A 178 6.83 19.46 -9.26
N ILE A 179 7.19 18.91 -8.11
CA ILE A 179 6.96 17.51 -7.75
C ILE A 179 5.87 17.50 -6.69
N PRO A 180 4.71 16.88 -6.95
CA PRO A 180 3.64 16.78 -5.96
C PRO A 180 4.01 15.73 -4.89
N ILE A 181 3.74 16.06 -3.63
CA ILE A 181 3.82 15.16 -2.49
C ILE A 181 2.70 15.48 -1.52
N THR A 182 2.39 14.58 -0.60
CA THR A 182 1.42 14.87 0.46
C THR A 182 2.02 15.79 1.51
N LEU A 183 1.19 16.55 2.21
CA LEU A 183 1.65 17.42 3.30
C LEU A 183 2.31 16.60 4.42
N SER A 184 1.85 15.39 4.65
CA SER A 184 2.42 14.46 5.64
C SER A 184 3.87 14.10 5.29
N GLU A 185 4.14 13.72 4.05
CA GLU A 185 5.48 13.41 3.54
C GLU A 185 6.37 14.66 3.57
N ALA A 186 5.81 15.81 3.14
CA ALA A 186 6.53 17.05 3.13
C ALA A 186 7.06 17.46 4.52
N ARG A 187 6.28 17.20 5.57
CA ARG A 187 6.67 17.54 6.96
C ARG A 187 7.81 16.70 7.50
N LEU A 188 8.04 15.50 6.95
CA LEU A 188 9.10 14.60 7.41
C LEU A 188 10.48 15.04 6.92
N GLU A 189 10.55 15.58 5.69
CA GLU A 189 11.83 15.83 5.01
C GLU A 189 12.07 17.30 4.65
N TYR A 190 11.02 18.12 4.61
CA TYR A 190 11.07 19.48 4.09
C TYR A 190 10.52 20.50 5.11
N SER A 191 11.07 21.71 5.09
CA SER A 191 10.54 22.84 5.85
C SER A 191 9.51 23.61 5.03
N PRO A 192 8.50 24.25 5.63
CA PRO A 192 7.56 25.07 4.90
C PRO A 192 8.23 26.28 4.24
N CYS A 193 7.80 26.59 3.03
CA CYS A 193 8.30 27.77 2.31
C CYS A 193 7.81 29.06 2.96
N SER A 194 8.75 29.95 3.29
CA SER A 194 8.43 31.26 3.87
C SER A 194 7.81 32.28 2.90
N LYS A 195 7.79 31.98 1.59
CA LYS A 195 7.22 32.87 0.56
C LYS A 195 5.76 32.60 0.28
N CYS A 196 5.37 31.32 0.19
CA CYS A 196 3.99 30.94 -0.14
C CYS A 196 3.19 30.43 1.05
N HIS A 197 3.80 30.30 2.24
CA HIS A 197 3.16 29.87 3.48
C HIS A 197 2.25 28.65 3.26
N PRO A 198 2.79 27.48 2.84
CA PRO A 198 1.99 26.30 2.61
C PRO A 198 1.34 25.81 3.93
N PRO A 199 0.30 25.00 3.86
CA PRO A 199 -0.33 24.44 5.05
C PRO A 199 0.72 23.80 5.99
N LYS A 200 0.53 23.92 7.29
CA LYS A 200 1.43 23.36 8.30
C LYS A 200 0.84 22.09 8.87
#